data_d748c4d4780cec598c4f444e81ea4a87
#
_entry.id   d748c4d4780cec598c4f444e81ea4a87
#
_cell.length_a   1.000
_cell.length_b   1.000
_cell.length_c   1.000
_cell.angle_alpha   90.00
_cell.angle_beta   90.00
_cell.angle_gamma   90.00
#
_symmetry.space_group_name_H-M   'P 1'
#
loop_
_entity.id
_entity.type
_entity.pdbx_description
1 polymer ?
#
loop_
_entity_poly.entity_id
_entity_poly.type
_entity_poly.pdbx_seq_one_letter_code
_entity_poly.pdbx_strand_id
1 'polypeptide(L)'
;MSLDHRIEVPTNFRRIGLLTRRDGQPVQVPFFARLLESAALAEVQDIHQEALRRVPEPGLVRVDSEAFFAHHFNGEGHTLGVFAGDRLIAYGILGLPAGPDYRYDRFLEDLGLPASEWNRMAQLIGVAVRPEWRGNGLHRRLCEWRLELAHVVHRWQVAAVSAPGNPYSWRNLLAVGLRIKGVKWLSGDQLRYLLHADLRGSSSLDPASVVTIEVSAMAEQRRLLAAGYWGYAAAMEQNVLRLRYARPLPP
;
A
#
# COMPACT_ATOMS: atom_id res chain seq x y z
N MET A 1 -22.08 -26.15 -4.55
CA MET A 1 -20.93 -26.38 -5.46
C MET A 1 -19.97 -25.21 -5.27
N SER A 2 -18.95 -25.40 -4.45
CA SER A 2 -17.90 -24.38 -4.21
C SER A 2 -16.93 -24.45 -5.39
N LEU A 3 -17.01 -23.49 -6.30
CA LEU A 3 -15.97 -23.28 -7.29
C LEU A 3 -14.82 -22.58 -6.59
N ASP A 4 -13.90 -23.37 -6.06
CA ASP A 4 -12.61 -22.91 -5.53
C ASP A 4 -11.74 -22.46 -6.72
N HIS A 5 -12.08 -21.31 -7.29
CA HIS A 5 -11.27 -20.65 -8.30
C HIS A 5 -10.13 -19.94 -7.61
N ARG A 6 -9.15 -20.70 -7.11
CA ARG A 6 -7.82 -20.17 -6.86
C ARG A 6 -7.24 -19.76 -8.20
N ILE A 7 -7.39 -18.48 -8.55
CA ILE A 7 -6.72 -17.93 -9.72
C ILE A 7 -5.24 -17.95 -9.39
N GLU A 8 -4.51 -18.85 -10.04
CA GLU A 8 -3.07 -18.97 -9.85
C GLU A 8 -2.39 -17.69 -10.34
N VAL A 9 -1.69 -17.02 -9.44
CA VAL A 9 -0.77 -15.94 -9.82
C VAL A 9 0.31 -16.55 -10.72
N PRO A 10 0.71 -15.86 -11.79
CA PRO A 10 1.79 -16.32 -12.62
C PRO A 10 3.03 -16.59 -11.77
N THR A 11 3.45 -17.84 -11.65
CA THR A 11 4.66 -18.25 -10.92
C THR A 11 5.94 -17.62 -11.51
N ASN A 12 5.84 -17.08 -12.72
CA ASN A 12 6.93 -16.43 -13.45
C ASN A 12 6.99 -14.89 -13.26
N PHE A 13 6.26 -14.31 -12.29
CA PHE A 13 6.39 -12.88 -12.02
C PHE A 13 7.86 -12.54 -11.74
N ARG A 14 8.48 -11.75 -12.61
CA ARG A 14 9.86 -11.32 -12.47
C ARG A 14 10.04 -9.89 -12.97
N ARG A 15 10.79 -9.10 -12.22
CA ARG A 15 11.26 -7.76 -12.62
C ARG A 15 12.77 -7.70 -12.41
N ILE A 16 13.47 -7.03 -13.31
CA ILE A 16 14.92 -6.83 -13.25
C ILE A 16 15.26 -5.37 -13.53
N GLY A 17 16.43 -4.93 -13.12
CA GLY A 17 16.92 -3.58 -13.39
C GLY A 17 18.14 -3.23 -12.54
N LEU A 18 18.40 -1.95 -12.39
CA LEU A 18 19.50 -1.41 -11.61
C LEU A 18 18.95 -0.54 -10.45
N LEU A 19 19.63 -0.60 -9.33
CA LEU A 19 19.40 0.24 -8.15
C LEU A 19 20.72 0.87 -7.70
N THR A 20 20.62 2.02 -7.05
CA THR A 20 21.80 2.65 -6.44
C THR A 20 21.85 2.29 -4.95
N ARG A 21 22.89 1.57 -4.55
CA ARG A 21 23.21 1.34 -3.14
C ARG A 21 23.86 2.60 -2.55
N ARG A 22 23.47 3.00 -1.31
CA ARG A 22 23.78 4.33 -0.74
C ARG A 22 24.42 4.30 0.65
N ASP A 23 25.05 3.20 1.04
CA ASP A 23 25.75 3.07 2.34
C ASP A 23 27.25 3.37 2.24
N GLY A 24 27.63 4.15 1.28
CA GLY A 24 28.99 4.57 0.96
C GLY A 24 28.98 5.41 -0.31
N GLN A 25 30.00 5.27 -1.15
CA GLN A 25 29.93 5.84 -2.49
C GLN A 25 28.79 5.15 -3.28
N PRO A 26 27.94 5.95 -3.98
CA PRO A 26 26.83 5.38 -4.74
C PRO A 26 27.29 4.39 -5.81
N VAL A 27 26.82 3.16 -5.75
CA VAL A 27 27.15 2.09 -6.70
C VAL A 27 25.86 1.54 -7.32
N GLN A 28 25.89 1.36 -8.64
CA GLN A 28 24.80 0.69 -9.37
C GLN A 28 24.90 -0.83 -9.18
N VAL A 29 23.81 -1.44 -8.74
CA VAL A 29 23.73 -2.88 -8.48
C VAL A 29 22.53 -3.46 -9.20
N PRO A 30 22.68 -4.57 -9.92
CA PRO A 30 21.55 -5.29 -10.49
C PRO A 30 20.60 -5.78 -9.42
N PHE A 31 19.30 -5.71 -9.72
CA PHE A 31 18.28 -6.29 -8.88
C PHE A 31 17.34 -7.21 -9.67
N PHE A 32 16.71 -8.12 -8.97
CA PHE A 32 15.53 -8.81 -9.45
C PHE A 32 14.44 -8.81 -8.39
N ALA A 33 13.19 -8.87 -8.84
CA ALA A 33 12.05 -9.03 -7.95
C ALA A 33 11.24 -10.25 -8.38
N ARG A 34 10.71 -10.97 -7.39
CA ARG A 34 9.88 -12.16 -7.58
C ARG A 34 8.89 -12.34 -6.43
N LEU A 35 7.93 -13.22 -6.62
CA LEU A 35 7.13 -13.72 -5.51
C LEU A 35 8.01 -14.52 -4.56
N LEU A 36 7.72 -14.38 -3.27
CA LEU A 36 8.42 -15.10 -2.21
C LEU A 36 7.60 -16.32 -1.79
N GLU A 37 8.32 -17.36 -1.42
CA GLU A 37 7.80 -18.55 -0.76
C GLU A 37 7.99 -18.43 0.76
N SER A 38 7.33 -19.29 1.53
CA SER A 38 7.37 -19.29 3.00
C SER A 38 8.78 -19.41 3.59
N ALA A 39 9.73 -19.99 2.86
CA ALA A 39 11.14 -20.05 3.25
C ALA A 39 11.77 -18.65 3.45
N ALA A 40 11.22 -17.60 2.81
CA ALA A 40 11.70 -16.22 2.96
C ALA A 40 11.09 -15.48 4.17
N LEU A 41 10.24 -16.14 4.98
CA LEU A 41 9.52 -15.51 6.10
C LEU A 41 10.47 -14.80 7.06
N ALA A 42 11.54 -15.46 7.47
CA ALA A 42 12.51 -14.89 8.41
C ALA A 42 13.19 -13.63 7.87
N GLU A 43 13.55 -13.62 6.59
CA GLU A 43 14.16 -12.43 5.96
C GLU A 43 13.18 -11.25 5.86
N VAL A 44 11.90 -11.52 5.56
CA VAL A 44 10.86 -10.50 5.53
C VAL A 44 10.67 -9.88 6.92
N GLN A 45 10.63 -10.71 7.97
CA GLN A 45 10.54 -10.26 9.35
C GLN A 45 11.76 -9.41 9.74
N ASP A 46 12.97 -9.82 9.36
CA ASP A 46 14.19 -9.06 9.63
C ASP A 46 14.13 -7.65 9.02
N ILE A 47 13.73 -7.53 7.75
CA ILE A 47 13.56 -6.22 7.11
C ILE A 47 12.48 -5.39 7.81
N HIS A 48 11.38 -6.03 8.23
CA HIS A 48 10.32 -5.34 8.96
C HIS A 48 10.82 -4.78 10.30
N GLN A 49 11.52 -5.59 11.08
CA GLN A 49 12.12 -5.17 12.36
C GLN A 49 13.17 -4.07 12.17
N GLU A 50 13.98 -4.15 11.11
CA GLU A 50 14.93 -3.08 10.78
C GLU A 50 14.20 -1.77 10.44
N ALA A 51 13.08 -1.85 9.71
CA ALA A 51 12.27 -0.68 9.40
C ALA A 51 11.65 -0.07 10.66
N LEU A 52 11.11 -0.89 11.57
CA LEU A 52 10.52 -0.44 12.84
C LEU A 52 11.52 0.30 13.71
N ARG A 53 12.76 -0.20 13.84
CA ARG A 53 13.82 0.47 14.62
C ARG A 53 14.17 1.87 14.13
N ARG A 54 13.79 2.21 12.90
CA ARG A 54 14.10 3.51 12.25
C ARG A 54 12.89 4.42 12.09
N VAL A 55 11.75 4.01 12.59
CA VAL A 55 10.54 4.85 12.58
C VAL A 55 10.70 5.95 13.61
N PRO A 56 10.54 7.24 13.25
CA PRO A 56 10.76 8.35 14.18
C PRO A 56 9.74 8.39 15.32
N GLU A 57 8.54 7.89 15.08
CA GLU A 57 7.44 7.91 16.07
C GLU A 57 6.74 6.56 16.12
N PRO A 58 6.45 6.03 17.32
CA PRO A 58 5.62 4.83 17.48
C PRO A 58 4.25 5.02 16.77
N GLY A 59 3.74 3.93 16.19
CA GLY A 59 2.43 3.95 15.54
C GLY A 59 2.41 4.45 14.09
N LEU A 60 3.50 5.02 13.54
CA LEU A 60 3.57 5.35 12.10
C LEU A 60 3.58 4.10 11.23
N VAL A 61 4.17 3.02 11.71
CA VAL A 61 4.18 1.70 11.08
C VAL A 61 3.58 0.71 12.07
N ARG A 62 2.73 -0.19 11.58
CA ARG A 62 2.16 -1.26 12.41
C ARG A 62 3.26 -2.27 12.77
N VAL A 63 3.25 -2.73 14.01
CA VAL A 63 4.05 -3.89 14.43
C VAL A 63 3.28 -5.14 14.04
N ASP A 64 3.76 -5.85 13.03
CA ASP A 64 3.13 -7.06 12.54
C ASP A 64 3.75 -8.30 13.22
N SER A 65 2.89 -9.28 13.56
CA SER A 65 3.33 -10.54 14.20
C SER A 65 3.85 -11.54 13.16
N GLU A 66 4.55 -12.56 13.61
CA GLU A 66 4.94 -13.68 12.77
C GLU A 66 3.73 -14.34 12.09
N ALA A 67 2.66 -14.56 12.84
CA ALA A 67 1.43 -15.12 12.31
C ALA A 67 0.82 -14.27 11.18
N PHE A 68 0.94 -12.94 11.26
CA PHE A 68 0.52 -12.03 10.18
C PHE A 68 1.31 -12.30 8.90
N PHE A 69 2.64 -12.41 8.99
CA PHE A 69 3.46 -12.68 7.81
C PHE A 69 3.19 -14.07 7.25
N ALA A 70 3.16 -15.10 8.11
CA ALA A 70 2.90 -16.49 7.72
C ALA A 70 1.56 -16.64 6.97
N HIS A 71 0.52 -15.93 7.43
CA HIS A 71 -0.79 -15.92 6.80
C HIS A 71 -0.74 -15.48 5.32
N HIS A 72 0.09 -14.48 4.98
CA HIS A 72 0.21 -13.97 3.63
C HIS A 72 1.18 -14.76 2.72
N PHE A 73 1.81 -15.81 3.25
CA PHE A 73 2.52 -16.81 2.46
C PHE A 73 1.66 -18.06 2.17
N ASN A 74 0.58 -18.28 2.91
CA ASN A 74 -0.23 -19.50 2.87
C ASN A 74 -1.54 -19.36 2.06
N GLY A 75 -1.53 -18.57 0.97
CA GLY A 75 -2.65 -18.51 0.03
C GLY A 75 -3.66 -17.38 0.25
N GLU A 76 -3.60 -16.64 1.37
CA GLU A 76 -4.43 -15.44 1.60
C GLU A 76 -3.74 -14.14 1.18
N GLY A 77 -2.65 -14.28 0.43
CA GLY A 77 -1.90 -13.18 -0.12
C GLY A 77 -0.67 -13.61 -0.88
N HIS A 78 0.05 -12.62 -1.38
CA HIS A 78 1.33 -12.80 -2.06
C HIS A 78 2.33 -11.80 -1.52
N THR A 79 3.53 -12.26 -1.22
CA THR A 79 4.63 -11.41 -0.83
C THR A 79 5.61 -11.27 -1.97
N LEU A 80 5.83 -10.05 -2.44
CA LEU A 80 6.86 -9.70 -3.40
C LEU A 80 8.16 -9.39 -2.67
N GLY A 81 9.28 -9.93 -3.14
CA GLY A 81 10.62 -9.60 -2.69
C GLY A 81 11.46 -8.97 -3.79
N VAL A 82 12.32 -8.06 -3.41
CA VAL A 82 13.37 -7.47 -4.26
C VAL A 82 14.72 -7.89 -3.74
N PHE A 83 15.57 -8.40 -4.61
CA PHE A 83 16.90 -8.92 -4.28
C PHE A 83 17.98 -8.11 -4.98
N ALA A 84 19.09 -7.88 -4.28
CA ALA A 84 20.36 -7.46 -4.85
C ALA A 84 21.39 -8.54 -4.56
N GLY A 85 21.86 -9.24 -5.60
CA GLY A 85 22.49 -10.55 -5.43
C GLY A 85 21.53 -11.51 -4.72
N ASP A 86 22.03 -12.24 -3.73
CA ASP A 86 21.21 -13.20 -2.96
C ASP A 86 20.49 -12.56 -1.75
N ARG A 87 20.70 -11.27 -1.51
CA ARG A 87 20.14 -10.58 -0.34
C ARG A 87 18.78 -9.97 -0.65
N LEU A 88 17.78 -10.30 0.16
CA LEU A 88 16.48 -9.61 0.16
C LEU A 88 16.66 -8.19 0.70
N ILE A 89 16.28 -7.18 -0.10
CA ILE A 89 16.48 -5.75 0.21
C ILE A 89 15.18 -4.97 0.40
N ALA A 90 14.08 -5.50 -0.09
CA ALA A 90 12.76 -4.92 0.10
C ALA A 90 11.68 -5.99 -0.07
N TYR A 91 10.52 -5.77 0.54
CA TYR A 91 9.34 -6.59 0.33
C TYR A 91 8.08 -5.75 0.26
N GLY A 92 7.01 -6.33 -0.26
CA GLY A 92 5.67 -5.77 -0.22
C GLY A 92 4.61 -6.86 -0.30
N ILE A 93 3.59 -6.78 0.56
CA ILE A 93 2.53 -7.78 0.69
C ILE A 93 1.28 -7.32 -0.05
N LEU A 94 0.72 -8.20 -0.86
CA LEU A 94 -0.63 -8.12 -1.44
C LEU A 94 -1.53 -9.07 -0.65
N GLY A 95 -2.41 -8.55 0.19
CA GLY A 95 -3.43 -9.34 0.86
C GLY A 95 -4.61 -9.60 -0.08
N LEU A 96 -5.20 -10.78 0.00
CA LEU A 96 -6.35 -11.21 -0.80
C LEU A 96 -7.49 -11.63 0.13
N PRO A 97 -8.28 -10.67 0.66
CA PRO A 97 -9.40 -10.97 1.54
C PRO A 97 -10.36 -11.96 0.91
N ALA A 98 -10.68 -13.03 1.62
CA ALA A 98 -11.59 -14.10 1.15
C ALA A 98 -13.05 -13.93 1.61
N GLY A 99 -13.40 -12.75 2.15
CA GLY A 99 -14.75 -12.46 2.65
C GLY A 99 -14.75 -11.66 3.96
N PRO A 100 -15.91 -11.53 4.62
CA PRO A 100 -16.06 -10.69 5.82
C PRO A 100 -15.27 -11.19 7.03
N ASP A 101 -14.85 -12.45 7.04
CA ASP A 101 -14.06 -13.05 8.12
C ASP A 101 -12.55 -12.78 8.02
N TYR A 102 -12.11 -12.04 7.03
CA TYR A 102 -10.71 -11.65 6.90
C TYR A 102 -10.29 -10.80 8.09
N ARG A 103 -9.43 -11.38 8.92
CA ARG A 103 -9.18 -10.89 10.30
C ARG A 103 -8.37 -9.61 10.37
N TYR A 104 -7.66 -9.27 9.31
CA TYR A 104 -6.60 -8.26 9.43
C TYR A 104 -7.05 -6.84 9.14
N ASP A 105 -8.16 -6.63 8.42
CA ASP A 105 -8.59 -5.28 8.09
C ASP A 105 -10.12 -5.14 7.93
N ARG A 106 -10.79 -4.86 9.02
CA ARG A 106 -12.23 -4.55 9.04
C ARG A 106 -12.59 -3.19 8.42
N PHE A 107 -11.59 -2.38 8.06
CA PHE A 107 -11.84 -1.06 7.46
C PHE A 107 -12.45 -1.14 6.05
N LEU A 108 -12.46 -2.30 5.43
CA LEU A 108 -13.09 -2.47 4.10
C LEU A 108 -14.57 -2.10 4.09
N GLU A 109 -15.27 -2.34 5.19
CA GLU A 109 -16.66 -1.92 5.37
C GLU A 109 -16.82 -0.40 5.27
N ASP A 110 -15.82 0.35 5.74
CA ASP A 110 -15.83 1.81 5.74
C ASP A 110 -15.64 2.42 4.35
N LEU A 111 -15.24 1.62 3.35
CA LEU A 111 -15.15 2.07 1.96
C LEU A 111 -16.52 2.14 1.26
N GLY A 112 -17.58 1.67 1.91
CA GLY A 112 -18.95 1.67 1.37
C GLY A 112 -19.13 0.76 0.16
N LEU A 113 -18.24 -0.23 -0.02
CA LEU A 113 -18.33 -1.18 -1.12
C LEU A 113 -19.42 -2.24 -0.81
N PRO A 114 -20.26 -2.61 -1.80
CA PRO A 114 -21.26 -3.64 -1.60
C PRO A 114 -20.59 -5.01 -1.35
N ALA A 115 -21.24 -5.89 -0.60
CA ALA A 115 -20.72 -7.21 -0.25
C ALA A 115 -20.34 -8.05 -1.50
N SER A 116 -21.01 -7.83 -2.63
CA SER A 116 -20.68 -8.46 -3.92
C SER A 116 -19.27 -8.12 -4.45
N GLU A 117 -18.71 -6.98 -4.05
CA GLU A 117 -17.36 -6.55 -4.44
C GLU A 117 -16.26 -7.10 -3.51
N TRP A 118 -16.61 -7.68 -2.35
CA TRP A 118 -15.61 -8.15 -1.39
C TRP A 118 -14.69 -9.23 -1.97
N ASN A 119 -15.23 -10.11 -2.81
CA ASN A 119 -14.44 -11.10 -3.54
C ASN A 119 -13.48 -10.49 -4.58
N ARG A 120 -13.59 -9.19 -4.81
CA ARG A 120 -12.77 -8.43 -5.76
C ARG A 120 -11.78 -7.49 -5.05
N MET A 121 -11.69 -7.63 -3.72
CA MET A 121 -10.79 -6.83 -2.90
C MET A 121 -9.38 -7.40 -2.92
N ALA A 122 -8.41 -6.49 -2.97
CA ALA A 122 -7.01 -6.72 -2.63
C ALA A 122 -6.52 -5.61 -1.70
N GLN A 123 -5.50 -5.88 -0.93
CA GLN A 123 -4.93 -4.90 -0.01
C GLN A 123 -3.43 -4.74 -0.24
N LEU A 124 -2.98 -3.51 -0.37
CA LEU A 124 -1.56 -3.19 -0.30
C LEU A 124 -1.17 -3.08 1.18
N ILE A 125 -0.73 -4.19 1.74
CA ILE A 125 -0.32 -4.26 3.14
C ILE A 125 1.22 -4.14 3.22
N GLY A 126 1.81 -4.11 4.36
CA GLY A 126 3.23 -4.17 4.68
C GLY A 126 4.19 -3.93 3.50
N VAL A 127 5.00 -2.93 3.62
CA VAL A 127 6.10 -2.67 2.69
C VAL A 127 7.28 -2.11 3.46
N ALA A 128 8.46 -2.66 3.24
CA ALA A 128 9.68 -2.09 3.78
C ALA A 128 10.84 -2.22 2.79
N VAL A 129 11.77 -1.27 2.92
CA VAL A 129 12.98 -1.18 2.10
C VAL A 129 14.16 -0.94 3.04
N ARG A 130 15.20 -1.77 2.93
CA ARG A 130 16.44 -1.59 3.70
C ARG A 130 17.02 -0.19 3.45
N PRO A 131 17.57 0.47 4.49
CA PRO A 131 17.98 1.88 4.44
C PRO A 131 18.91 2.23 3.28
N GLU A 132 19.90 1.40 3.04
CA GLU A 132 20.92 1.61 2.00
C GLU A 132 20.36 1.56 0.57
N TRP A 133 19.13 1.06 0.40
CA TRP A 133 18.42 0.96 -0.87
C TRP A 133 17.27 1.96 -1.02
N ARG A 134 17.05 2.82 -0.01
CA ARG A 134 16.05 3.89 -0.10
C ARG A 134 16.46 4.93 -1.16
N GLY A 135 15.50 5.75 -1.61
CA GLY A 135 15.73 6.73 -2.67
C GLY A 135 15.74 6.15 -4.10
N ASN A 136 15.52 4.84 -4.27
CA ASN A 136 15.39 4.17 -5.57
C ASN A 136 13.94 4.03 -6.07
N GLY A 137 12.98 4.62 -5.39
CA GLY A 137 11.57 4.47 -5.74
C GLY A 137 10.99 3.06 -5.50
N LEU A 138 11.69 2.18 -4.76
CA LEU A 138 11.27 0.78 -4.57
C LEU A 138 9.89 0.65 -3.94
N HIS A 139 9.53 1.52 -2.98
CA HIS A 139 8.18 1.51 -2.40
C HIS A 139 7.11 1.72 -3.48
N ARG A 140 7.28 2.71 -4.35
CA ARG A 140 6.35 2.98 -5.45
C ARG A 140 6.30 1.82 -6.44
N ARG A 141 7.45 1.30 -6.88
CA ARG A 141 7.52 0.13 -7.77
C ARG A 141 6.81 -1.08 -7.16
N LEU A 142 7.02 -1.36 -5.87
CA LEU A 142 6.32 -2.43 -5.16
C LEU A 142 4.79 -2.20 -5.10
N CYS A 143 4.33 -0.95 -5.02
CA CYS A 143 2.90 -0.65 -5.16
C CYS A 143 2.41 -0.97 -6.58
N GLU A 144 3.08 -0.46 -7.62
CA GLU A 144 2.75 -0.68 -9.03
C GLU A 144 2.67 -2.18 -9.35
N TRP A 145 3.68 -2.96 -8.97
CA TRP A 145 3.71 -4.42 -9.22
C TRP A 145 2.61 -5.19 -8.49
N ARG A 146 2.25 -4.76 -7.27
CA ARG A 146 1.13 -5.38 -6.55
C ARG A 146 -0.23 -5.02 -7.15
N LEU A 147 -0.38 -3.82 -7.74
CA LEU A 147 -1.58 -3.48 -8.52
C LEU A 147 -1.69 -4.34 -9.78
N GLU A 148 -0.58 -4.57 -10.49
CA GLU A 148 -0.55 -5.50 -11.62
C GLU A 148 -0.96 -6.92 -11.21
N LEU A 149 -0.43 -7.43 -10.09
CA LEU A 149 -0.80 -8.74 -9.56
C LEU A 149 -2.27 -8.79 -9.15
N ALA A 150 -2.78 -7.76 -8.47
CA ALA A 150 -4.20 -7.68 -8.11
C ALA A 150 -5.10 -7.75 -9.34
N HIS A 151 -4.73 -7.05 -10.42
CA HIS A 151 -5.45 -7.11 -11.69
C HIS A 151 -5.44 -8.52 -12.30
N VAL A 152 -4.29 -9.18 -12.32
CA VAL A 152 -4.14 -10.55 -12.87
C VAL A 152 -5.00 -11.55 -12.10
N VAL A 153 -5.11 -11.43 -10.79
CA VAL A 153 -5.97 -12.30 -9.97
C VAL A 153 -7.42 -11.80 -9.86
N HIS A 154 -7.85 -10.91 -10.76
CA HIS A 154 -9.20 -10.34 -10.82
C HIS A 154 -9.66 -9.67 -9.53
N ARG A 155 -8.72 -9.02 -8.81
CA ARG A 155 -8.98 -8.23 -7.61
C ARG A 155 -8.80 -6.74 -7.93
N TRP A 156 -9.85 -6.12 -8.45
CA TRP A 156 -9.79 -4.73 -8.93
C TRP A 156 -10.13 -3.67 -7.88
N GLN A 157 -10.75 -4.04 -6.76
CA GLN A 157 -10.97 -3.13 -5.65
C GLN A 157 -9.72 -3.14 -4.74
N VAL A 158 -8.85 -2.16 -4.86
CA VAL A 158 -7.60 -2.16 -4.11
C VAL A 158 -7.64 -1.14 -2.98
N ALA A 159 -7.37 -1.60 -1.77
CA ALA A 159 -7.34 -0.78 -0.57
C ALA A 159 -5.96 -0.74 0.08
N ALA A 160 -5.71 0.30 0.82
CA ALA A 160 -4.54 0.45 1.67
C ALA A 160 -4.83 1.37 2.86
N VAL A 161 -4.05 1.24 3.92
CA VAL A 161 -4.06 2.20 5.03
C VAL A 161 -2.68 2.80 5.23
N SER A 162 -2.63 4.06 5.66
CA SER A 162 -1.37 4.73 6.01
C SER A 162 -1.59 5.76 7.11
N ALA A 163 -0.65 5.89 8.03
CA ALA A 163 -0.70 6.95 9.02
C ALA A 163 -0.56 8.32 8.34
N PRO A 164 -1.37 9.34 8.71
CA PRO A 164 -1.20 10.70 8.19
C PRO A 164 0.21 11.25 8.39
N GLY A 165 0.86 10.92 9.51
CA GLY A 165 2.25 11.27 9.81
C GLY A 165 3.31 10.51 9.00
N ASN A 166 2.92 9.57 8.11
CA ASN A 166 3.85 8.84 7.24
C ASN A 166 3.71 9.25 5.76
N PRO A 167 4.18 10.45 5.38
CA PRO A 167 4.06 10.94 4.00
C PRO A 167 4.85 10.08 2.99
N TYR A 168 5.86 9.35 3.44
CA TYR A 168 6.60 8.43 2.57
C TYR A 168 5.74 7.26 2.09
N SER A 169 4.73 6.85 2.86
CA SER A 169 3.80 5.80 2.48
C SER A 169 2.68 6.34 1.59
N TRP A 170 1.81 7.21 2.13
CA TRP A 170 0.60 7.61 1.41
C TRP A 170 0.86 8.40 0.13
N ARG A 171 1.98 9.16 0.01
CA ARG A 171 2.34 9.82 -1.25
C ARG A 171 2.61 8.82 -2.37
N ASN A 172 3.26 7.69 -2.08
CA ASN A 172 3.47 6.63 -3.06
C ASN A 172 2.15 5.96 -3.46
N LEU A 173 1.24 5.74 -2.50
CA LEU A 173 -0.09 5.19 -2.78
C LEU A 173 -0.92 6.14 -3.68
N LEU A 174 -0.90 7.45 -3.39
CA LEU A 174 -1.54 8.45 -4.26
C LEU A 174 -0.93 8.48 -5.66
N ALA A 175 0.41 8.38 -5.75
CA ALA A 175 1.13 8.41 -7.02
C ALA A 175 0.81 7.21 -7.94
N VAL A 176 0.38 6.07 -7.39
CA VAL A 176 -0.05 4.90 -8.16
C VAL A 176 -1.58 4.83 -8.34
N GLY A 177 -2.29 5.91 -8.03
CA GLY A 177 -3.70 6.04 -8.35
C GLY A 177 -4.70 5.80 -7.22
N LEU A 178 -4.26 5.36 -6.03
CA LEU A 178 -5.18 5.29 -4.89
C LEU A 178 -5.63 6.70 -4.49
N ARG A 179 -6.81 6.79 -3.88
CA ARG A 179 -7.39 8.03 -3.37
C ARG A 179 -7.67 7.91 -1.89
N ILE A 180 -7.40 8.95 -1.10
CA ILE A 180 -7.84 9.01 0.30
C ILE A 180 -9.36 9.20 0.28
N LYS A 181 -10.09 8.21 0.73
CA LYS A 181 -11.56 8.21 0.82
C LYS A 181 -12.09 8.31 2.24
N GLY A 182 -11.22 8.16 3.23
CA GLY A 182 -11.58 8.24 4.63
C GLY A 182 -10.38 8.46 5.54
N VAL A 183 -10.67 8.78 6.79
CA VAL A 183 -9.72 8.82 7.88
C VAL A 183 -10.38 8.22 9.12
N LYS A 184 -9.76 7.24 9.74
CA LYS A 184 -10.34 6.48 10.84
C LYS A 184 -9.29 6.14 11.89
N TRP A 185 -9.74 6.04 13.13
CA TRP A 185 -8.99 5.40 14.20
C TRP A 185 -9.14 3.87 14.07
N LEU A 186 -8.04 3.18 13.88
CA LEU A 186 -7.99 1.73 13.89
C LEU A 186 -7.52 1.22 15.26
N SER A 187 -7.45 -0.10 15.45
CA SER A 187 -7.06 -0.72 16.71
C SER A 187 -5.77 -0.12 17.29
N GLY A 188 -5.74 0.14 18.58
CA GLY A 188 -4.59 0.73 19.27
C GLY A 188 -4.45 2.24 19.10
N ASP A 189 -5.55 2.97 18.92
CA ASP A 189 -5.58 4.43 18.76
C ASP A 189 -4.70 4.95 17.61
N GLN A 190 -4.63 4.20 16.53
CA GLN A 190 -3.85 4.54 15.37
C GLN A 190 -4.69 5.23 14.31
N LEU A 191 -4.49 6.53 14.12
CA LEU A 191 -5.14 7.26 13.03
C LEU A 191 -4.59 6.83 11.68
N ARG A 192 -5.49 6.48 10.74
CA ARG A 192 -5.13 6.04 9.38
C ARG A 192 -5.98 6.72 8.32
N TYR A 193 -5.33 7.10 7.23
CA TYR A 193 -6.03 7.29 5.96
C TYR A 193 -6.50 5.95 5.44
N LEU A 194 -7.72 5.92 4.92
CA LEU A 194 -8.26 4.82 4.12
C LEU A 194 -8.10 5.20 2.66
N LEU A 195 -7.27 4.46 1.94
CA LEU A 195 -7.01 4.69 0.52
C LEU A 195 -7.63 3.57 -0.30
N HIS A 196 -8.13 3.94 -1.47
CA HIS A 196 -8.78 2.98 -2.36
C HIS A 196 -8.62 3.37 -3.83
N ALA A 197 -8.57 2.36 -4.71
CA ALA A 197 -8.70 2.49 -6.16
C ALA A 197 -9.56 1.35 -6.70
N ASP A 198 -10.34 1.64 -7.76
CA ASP A 198 -10.95 0.63 -8.62
C ASP A 198 -10.10 0.53 -9.90
N LEU A 199 -9.49 -0.63 -10.13
CA LEU A 199 -8.60 -0.84 -11.27
C LEU A 199 -9.32 -1.00 -12.60
N ARG A 200 -10.66 -1.12 -12.61
CA ARG A 200 -11.47 -1.17 -13.83
C ARG A 200 -11.59 0.19 -14.53
N GLY A 201 -11.41 1.25 -13.78
CA GLY A 201 -11.43 2.61 -14.30
C GLY A 201 -11.10 3.65 -13.23
N SER A 202 -10.51 4.75 -13.64
CA SER A 202 -10.28 5.88 -12.74
C SER A 202 -11.52 6.78 -12.74
N SER A 203 -12.10 7.02 -11.57
CA SER A 203 -13.07 8.11 -11.44
C SER A 203 -12.38 9.43 -11.73
N SER A 204 -12.90 10.15 -12.72
CA SER A 204 -12.48 11.52 -13.00
C SER A 204 -12.83 12.41 -11.81
N LEU A 205 -11.99 13.40 -11.55
CA LEU A 205 -12.23 14.37 -10.49
C LEU A 205 -12.65 15.72 -11.09
N ASP A 206 -13.57 16.39 -10.43
CA ASP A 206 -14.03 17.71 -10.82
C ASP A 206 -12.94 18.76 -10.56
N PRO A 207 -12.33 19.34 -11.60
CA PRO A 207 -11.28 20.33 -11.44
C PRO A 207 -11.78 21.65 -10.81
N ALA A 208 -13.08 21.94 -10.89
CA ALA A 208 -13.68 23.13 -10.29
C ALA A 208 -13.85 23.01 -8.77
N SER A 209 -13.82 21.78 -8.25
CA SER A 209 -13.99 21.50 -6.82
C SER A 209 -12.67 21.41 -6.04
N VAL A 210 -11.53 21.68 -6.67
CA VAL A 210 -10.21 21.45 -6.04
C VAL A 210 -10.01 22.33 -4.80
N VAL A 211 -9.68 21.68 -3.69
CA VAL A 211 -9.32 22.30 -2.41
C VAL A 211 -7.94 21.81 -2.01
N THR A 212 -7.05 22.72 -1.62
CA THR A 212 -5.71 22.40 -1.13
C THR A 212 -5.62 22.77 0.35
N ILE A 213 -5.25 21.81 1.20
CA ILE A 213 -5.13 22.02 2.65
C ILE A 213 -3.82 21.43 3.18
N GLU A 214 -3.39 21.90 4.33
CA GLU A 214 -2.22 21.33 5.00
C GLU A 214 -2.49 19.93 5.52
N VAL A 215 -1.47 19.06 5.49
CA VAL A 215 -1.57 17.69 6.02
C VAL A 215 -1.88 17.69 7.52
N SER A 216 -1.44 18.71 8.26
CA SER A 216 -1.73 18.90 9.68
C SER A 216 -3.20 19.25 9.98
N ALA A 217 -3.94 19.84 9.01
CA ALA A 217 -5.33 20.29 9.19
C ALA A 217 -6.34 19.12 9.20
N MET A 218 -6.19 18.19 10.14
CA MET A 218 -6.96 16.95 10.19
C MET A 218 -8.47 17.13 10.31
N ALA A 219 -8.92 18.16 11.05
CA ALA A 219 -10.35 18.47 11.18
C ALA A 219 -10.97 18.87 9.83
N GLU A 220 -10.24 19.66 9.06
CA GLU A 220 -10.68 20.08 7.73
C GLU A 220 -10.67 18.92 6.72
N GLN A 221 -9.65 18.05 6.77
CA GLN A 221 -9.61 16.84 5.98
C GLN A 221 -10.85 15.96 6.23
N ARG A 222 -11.22 15.73 7.51
CA ARG A 222 -12.43 14.97 7.87
C ARG A 222 -13.69 15.61 7.32
N ARG A 223 -13.80 16.94 7.39
CA ARG A 223 -14.94 17.68 6.85
C ARG A 223 -15.06 17.50 5.33
N LEU A 224 -13.95 17.61 4.59
CA LEU A 224 -13.93 17.41 3.14
C LEU A 224 -14.32 15.97 2.77
N LEU A 225 -13.74 14.97 3.44
CA LEU A 225 -14.04 13.56 3.21
C LEU A 225 -15.53 13.26 3.48
N ALA A 226 -16.09 13.79 4.57
CA ALA A 226 -17.52 13.66 4.88
C ALA A 226 -18.44 14.36 3.85
N ALA A 227 -17.94 15.41 3.19
CA ALA A 227 -18.61 16.09 2.09
C ALA A 227 -18.41 15.43 0.72
N GLY A 228 -17.84 14.20 0.68
CA GLY A 228 -17.65 13.40 -0.52
C GLY A 228 -16.42 13.76 -1.38
N TYR A 229 -15.50 14.56 -0.86
CA TYR A 229 -14.23 14.83 -1.51
C TYR A 229 -13.27 13.67 -1.34
N TRP A 230 -12.38 13.46 -2.31
CA TRP A 230 -11.31 12.48 -2.23
C TRP A 230 -9.95 13.19 -2.27
N GLY A 231 -9.03 12.78 -1.39
CA GLY A 231 -7.64 13.22 -1.44
C GLY A 231 -6.91 12.50 -2.56
N TYR A 232 -6.29 13.25 -3.50
CA TYR A 232 -5.77 12.64 -4.72
C TYR A 232 -4.31 12.98 -5.05
N ALA A 233 -3.77 14.05 -4.48
CA ALA A 233 -2.40 14.47 -4.74
C ALA A 233 -1.82 15.21 -3.53
N ALA A 234 -0.50 15.29 -3.48
CA ALA A 234 0.20 16.09 -2.52
C ALA A 234 1.33 16.90 -3.18
N ALA A 235 1.57 18.09 -2.67
CA ALA A 235 2.64 18.95 -3.12
C ALA A 235 3.31 19.65 -1.92
N MET A 236 4.59 19.99 -2.08
CA MET A 236 5.26 20.94 -1.20
C MET A 236 4.99 22.35 -1.73
N GLU A 237 4.35 23.18 -0.94
CA GLU A 237 4.08 24.58 -1.26
C GLU A 237 4.60 25.44 -0.11
N GLN A 238 5.54 26.33 -0.39
CA GLN A 238 6.18 27.20 0.63
C GLN A 238 6.73 26.40 1.84
N ASN A 239 7.39 25.26 1.58
CA ASN A 239 7.91 24.33 2.60
C ASN A 239 6.84 23.66 3.48
N VAL A 240 5.57 23.78 3.14
CA VAL A 240 4.47 23.08 3.81
C VAL A 240 3.95 21.96 2.93
N LEU A 241 3.81 20.77 3.50
CA LEU A 241 3.22 19.62 2.79
C LEU A 241 1.70 19.78 2.78
N ARG A 242 1.11 19.85 1.58
CA ARG A 242 -0.32 20.02 1.35
C ARG A 242 -0.92 18.83 0.62
N LEU A 243 -2.17 18.55 0.92
CA LEU A 243 -3.01 17.60 0.21
C LEU A 243 -4.04 18.33 -0.64
N ARG A 244 -4.27 17.81 -1.85
CA ARG A 244 -5.32 18.27 -2.76
C ARG A 244 -6.48 17.31 -2.72
N TYR A 245 -7.66 17.86 -2.54
CA TYR A 245 -8.95 17.18 -2.51
C TYR A 245 -9.79 17.68 -3.69
N ALA A 246 -10.61 16.77 -4.25
CA ALA A 246 -11.63 17.13 -5.23
C ALA A 246 -12.81 16.17 -5.15
N ARG A 247 -13.95 16.55 -5.68
CA ARG A 247 -15.12 15.67 -5.79
C ARG A 247 -14.95 14.73 -6.98
N PRO A 248 -15.34 13.43 -6.86
CA PRO A 248 -15.46 12.58 -8.02
C PRO A 248 -16.58 13.09 -8.91
N LEU A 249 -16.36 13.04 -10.24
CA LEU A 249 -17.44 13.23 -11.20
C LEU A 249 -18.35 12.00 -11.17
N PRO A 250 -19.65 12.16 -11.48
CA PRO A 250 -20.56 11.04 -11.70
C PRO A 250 -19.96 10.09 -12.77
N PRO A 251 -20.21 8.77 -12.64
CA PRO A 251 -19.78 7.78 -13.63
C PRO A 251 -20.42 7.98 -15.00
#